data_3b05df474708b166f6db181ad84c1056
#
_entry.id   3b05df474708b166f6db181ad84c1056
#
_cell.length_a   1.000
_cell.length_b   1.000
_cell.length_c   1.000
_cell.angle_alpha   90.00
_cell.angle_beta   90.00
_cell.angle_gamma   90.00
#
_symmetry.space_group_name_H-M   'P 1'
#
loop_
_entity.id
_entity.type
_entity.pdbx_description
1 polymer ?
#
loop_
_entity_poly.entity_id
_entity_poly.type
_entity_poly.pdbx_seq_one_letter_code
_entity_poly.pdbx_strand_id
1 'polypeptide(L)'
;MKILITEDEAIVAGELEAIVTDLGHQVVGIAGSSRRAFKLAETTKCDLAFVDVQLSDGMTGPAVARHLSEDARATVIFTTSNPHHVPADFSSACGILIKPYSEHSVKSAIAFVVDCMETGRSLRRKPRALELSPAYAERWKMS
;
A
#
# COMPACT_ATOMS: atom_id res chain seq x y z
N MET A 1 -11.02 0.22 7.91
CA MET A 1 -9.76 -0.51 8.13
C MET A 1 -8.72 0.36 8.78
N LYS A 2 -7.74 -0.24 9.39
CA LYS A 2 -6.58 0.45 9.95
C LYS A 2 -5.48 0.47 8.90
N ILE A 3 -5.02 1.67 8.54
CA ILE A 3 -4.08 1.87 7.44
C ILE A 3 -2.81 2.56 7.94
N LEU A 4 -1.67 1.98 7.56
CA LEU A 4 -0.35 2.54 7.81
C LEU A 4 0.15 3.20 6.53
N ILE A 5 0.74 4.40 6.65
CA ILE A 5 1.32 5.12 5.52
C ILE A 5 2.83 5.21 5.74
N THR A 6 3.61 4.71 4.78
CA THR A 6 5.06 4.80 4.81
C THR A 6 5.52 5.63 3.62
N GLU A 7 5.82 6.89 3.89
CA GLU A 7 6.14 7.92 2.90
C GLU A 7 6.98 9.00 3.56
N ASP A 8 8.12 9.36 2.97
CA ASP A 8 9.03 10.35 3.56
C ASP A 8 8.70 11.80 3.18
N GLU A 9 7.91 12.03 2.14
CA GLU A 9 7.47 13.37 1.77
C GLU A 9 6.20 13.73 2.56
N ALA A 10 6.33 14.68 3.49
CA ALA A 10 5.24 15.02 4.40
C ALA A 10 3.96 15.47 3.69
N ILE A 11 4.10 16.23 2.59
CA ILE A 11 2.94 16.70 1.82
C ILE A 11 2.22 15.53 1.18
N VAL A 12 2.94 14.60 0.57
CA VAL A 12 2.37 13.41 -0.07
C VAL A 12 1.69 12.52 0.97
N ALA A 13 2.35 12.30 2.11
CA ALA A 13 1.77 11.53 3.20
C ALA A 13 0.48 12.15 3.74
N GLY A 14 0.47 13.48 3.90
CA GLY A 14 -0.70 14.21 4.37
C GLY A 14 -1.88 14.16 3.40
N GLU A 15 -1.61 14.25 2.11
CA GLU A 15 -2.65 14.10 1.08
C GLU A 15 -3.25 12.70 1.11
N LEU A 16 -2.40 11.69 1.22
CA LEU A 16 -2.86 10.31 1.28
C LEU A 16 -3.67 10.05 2.56
N GLU A 17 -3.23 10.60 3.68
CA GLU A 17 -3.97 10.51 4.94
C GLU A 17 -5.36 11.12 4.80
N ALA A 18 -5.47 12.29 4.17
CA ALA A 18 -6.77 12.94 3.95
C ALA A 18 -7.71 12.08 3.11
N ILE A 19 -7.18 11.48 2.03
CA ILE A 19 -7.97 10.59 1.16
C ILE A 19 -8.47 9.37 1.91
N VAL A 20 -7.59 8.72 2.66
CA VAL A 20 -7.90 7.51 3.44
C VAL A 20 -8.94 7.81 4.50
N THR A 21 -8.79 8.91 5.21
CA THR A 21 -9.73 9.35 6.24
C THR A 21 -11.10 9.69 5.64
N ASP A 22 -11.10 10.35 4.48
CA ASP A 22 -12.32 10.71 3.76
C ASP A 22 -13.13 9.46 3.36
N LEU A 23 -12.46 8.34 3.11
CA LEU A 23 -13.10 7.06 2.81
C LEU A 23 -13.60 6.32 4.05
N GLY A 24 -13.40 6.87 5.23
CA GLY A 24 -13.87 6.27 6.48
C GLY A 24 -12.87 5.31 7.13
N HIS A 25 -11.64 5.24 6.65
CA HIS A 25 -10.61 4.40 7.25
C HIS A 25 -9.80 5.19 8.28
N GLN A 26 -9.12 4.48 9.17
CA GLN A 26 -8.30 5.07 10.22
C GLN A 26 -6.82 4.97 9.83
N VAL A 27 -6.11 6.10 9.83
CA VAL A 27 -4.64 6.10 9.69
C VAL A 27 -4.04 5.87 11.06
N VAL A 28 -3.32 4.76 11.22
CA VAL A 28 -2.75 4.38 12.51
C VAL A 28 -1.32 4.87 12.70
N GLY A 29 -0.70 5.35 11.64
CA GLY A 29 0.63 5.95 11.73
C GLY A 29 1.16 6.36 10.37
N ILE A 30 2.14 7.27 10.39
CA ILE A 30 2.87 7.71 9.21
C ILE A 30 4.35 7.57 9.52
N ALA A 31 5.06 6.83 8.67
CA ALA A 31 6.50 6.60 8.82
C ALA A 31 7.24 7.10 7.60
N GLY A 32 8.31 7.89 7.81
CA GLY A 32 9.15 8.40 6.73
C GLY A 32 10.38 7.56 6.43
N SER A 33 10.62 6.52 7.23
CA SER A 33 11.79 5.66 7.09
C SER A 33 11.42 4.21 7.37
N SER A 34 12.27 3.27 6.94
CA SER A 34 12.07 1.86 7.25
C SER A 34 12.13 1.62 8.76
N ARG A 35 13.06 2.27 9.44
CA ARG A 35 13.23 2.17 10.88
C ARG A 35 11.94 2.53 11.61
N ARG A 36 11.32 3.64 11.23
CA ARG A 36 10.07 4.10 11.82
C ARG A 36 8.92 3.14 11.51
N ALA A 37 8.89 2.64 10.26
CA ALA A 37 7.85 1.71 9.84
C ALA A 37 7.92 0.40 10.63
N PHE A 38 9.11 -0.16 10.82
CA PHE A 38 9.29 -1.37 11.62
C PHE A 38 8.85 -1.15 13.07
N LYS A 39 9.18 0.00 13.63
CA LYS A 39 8.80 0.34 15.01
C LYS A 39 7.29 0.45 15.16
N LEU A 40 6.62 1.11 14.22
CA LEU A 40 5.16 1.18 14.22
C LEU A 40 4.50 -0.19 14.04
N ALA A 41 5.09 -1.05 13.22
CA ALA A 41 4.57 -2.40 13.01
C ALA A 41 4.61 -3.25 14.28
N GLU A 42 5.58 -3.00 15.17
CA GLU A 42 5.69 -3.72 16.45
C GLU A 42 4.60 -3.33 17.43
N THR A 43 4.15 -2.07 17.38
CA THR A 43 3.27 -1.51 18.41
C THR A 43 1.85 -1.25 17.92
N THR A 44 1.61 -1.32 16.61
CA THR A 44 0.34 -0.93 16.02
C THR A 44 -0.07 -1.95 14.96
N LYS A 45 -1.29 -2.46 15.07
CA LYS A 45 -1.83 -3.35 14.05
C LYS A 45 -2.38 -2.53 12.88
N CYS A 46 -2.06 -2.95 11.66
CA CYS A 46 -2.69 -2.39 10.46
C CYS A 46 -3.20 -3.50 9.55
N ASP A 47 -4.22 -3.19 8.77
CA ASP A 47 -4.83 -4.12 7.82
C ASP A 47 -4.27 -3.91 6.42
N LEU A 48 -4.01 -2.65 6.08
CA LEU A 48 -3.53 -2.22 4.76
C LEU A 48 -2.42 -1.20 4.97
N ALA A 49 -1.39 -1.26 4.16
CA ALA A 49 -0.29 -0.30 4.22
C ALA A 49 0.06 0.22 2.85
N PHE A 50 0.31 1.53 2.76
CA PHE A 50 0.95 2.14 1.61
C PHE A 50 2.43 2.28 1.92
N VAL A 51 3.29 1.84 1.01
CA VAL A 51 4.74 1.88 1.21
C VAL A 51 5.41 2.47 -0.03
N ASP A 52 6.10 3.60 0.13
CA ASP A 52 6.95 4.14 -0.91
C ASP A 52 8.19 3.25 -1.03
N VAL A 53 8.62 2.99 -2.25
CA VAL A 53 9.82 2.20 -2.50
C VAL A 53 11.07 2.88 -1.94
N GLN A 54 11.17 4.21 -2.14
CA GLN A 54 12.29 4.99 -1.63
C GLN A 54 11.85 5.81 -0.42
N LEU A 55 12.54 5.62 0.69
CA LEU A 55 12.26 6.29 1.96
C LEU A 55 13.48 7.15 2.35
N SER A 56 13.39 7.86 3.49
CA SER A 56 14.47 8.75 3.93
C SER A 56 15.78 8.00 4.18
N ASP A 57 15.72 6.72 4.50
CA ASP A 57 16.91 5.87 4.73
C ASP A 57 17.24 4.98 3.52
N GLY A 58 16.75 5.33 2.33
CA GLY A 58 17.16 4.71 1.07
C GLY A 58 16.07 3.87 0.42
N MET A 59 16.46 2.92 -0.41
CA MET A 59 15.56 2.01 -1.12
C MET A 59 15.08 0.89 -0.20
N THR A 60 14.53 1.26 0.94
CA THR A 60 14.17 0.34 2.02
C THR A 60 12.70 -0.07 2.00
N GLY A 61 11.91 0.53 1.11
CA GLY A 61 10.48 0.20 0.97
C GLY A 61 10.22 -1.29 0.77
N PRO A 62 10.96 -1.98 -0.11
CA PRO A 62 10.75 -3.43 -0.30
C PRO A 62 10.92 -4.25 0.97
N ALA A 63 11.90 -3.93 1.81
CA ALA A 63 12.08 -4.64 3.09
C ALA A 63 10.91 -4.38 4.04
N VAL A 64 10.40 -3.15 4.06
CA VAL A 64 9.21 -2.79 4.86
C VAL A 64 7.99 -3.56 4.37
N ALA A 65 7.78 -3.58 3.06
CA ALA A 65 6.64 -4.28 2.47
C ALA A 65 6.63 -5.76 2.80
N ARG A 66 7.79 -6.40 2.70
CA ARG A 66 7.92 -7.83 3.02
C ARG A 66 7.62 -8.10 4.50
N HIS A 67 8.15 -7.28 5.39
CA HIS A 67 7.88 -7.42 6.82
C HIS A 67 6.39 -7.22 7.15
N LEU A 68 5.79 -6.16 6.61
CA LEU A 68 4.37 -5.89 6.85
C LEU A 68 3.48 -7.00 6.30
N SER A 69 3.81 -7.51 5.13
CA SER A 69 3.03 -8.56 4.47
C SER A 69 3.19 -9.91 5.15
N GLU A 70 4.44 -10.35 5.37
CA GLU A 70 4.73 -11.71 5.83
C GLU A 70 4.67 -11.86 7.34
N ASP A 71 5.16 -10.87 8.09
CA ASP A 71 5.21 -10.96 9.55
C ASP A 71 3.99 -10.32 10.21
N ALA A 72 3.57 -9.16 9.74
CA ALA A 72 2.43 -8.45 10.32
C ALA A 72 1.10 -8.78 9.62
N ARG A 73 1.13 -9.53 8.53
CA ARG A 73 -0.03 -9.98 7.76
C ARG A 73 -0.92 -8.85 7.26
N ALA A 74 -0.31 -7.71 6.95
CA ALA A 74 -1.01 -6.61 6.31
C ALA A 74 -0.98 -6.78 4.79
N THR A 75 -1.98 -6.23 4.11
CA THR A 75 -1.94 -6.11 2.66
C THR A 75 -1.19 -4.84 2.32
N VAL A 76 -0.24 -4.91 1.40
CA VAL A 76 0.64 -3.79 1.09
C VAL A 76 0.43 -3.31 -0.35
N ILE A 77 0.34 -1.99 -0.53
CA ILE A 77 0.36 -1.34 -1.84
C ILE A 77 1.62 -0.48 -1.89
N PHE A 78 2.49 -0.74 -2.86
CA PHE A 78 3.62 0.15 -3.10
C PHE A 78 3.15 1.43 -3.78
N THR A 79 3.81 2.54 -3.46
CA THR A 79 3.70 3.77 -4.24
C THR A 79 5.08 4.10 -4.78
N THR A 80 5.19 4.41 -6.07
CA THR A 80 6.47 4.74 -6.67
C THR A 80 6.27 5.45 -8.01
N SER A 81 7.19 6.35 -8.34
CA SER A 81 7.27 6.93 -9.70
C SER A 81 8.06 6.04 -10.65
N ASN A 82 8.74 5.00 -10.12
CA ASN A 82 9.54 4.09 -10.93
C ASN A 82 9.25 2.63 -10.55
N PRO A 83 8.29 1.99 -11.23
CA PRO A 83 7.93 0.61 -10.92
C PRO A 83 9.05 -0.41 -11.16
N HIS A 84 10.08 -0.05 -11.94
CA HIS A 84 11.23 -0.92 -12.15
C HIS A 84 12.06 -1.14 -10.87
N HIS A 85 11.91 -0.28 -9.88
CA HIS A 85 12.59 -0.44 -8.59
C HIS A 85 11.90 -1.46 -7.68
N VAL A 86 10.70 -1.93 -8.05
CA VAL A 86 9.98 -2.95 -7.28
C VAL A 86 10.50 -4.33 -7.71
N PRO A 87 10.86 -5.21 -6.76
CA PRO A 87 11.26 -6.58 -7.10
C PRO A 87 10.19 -7.34 -7.89
N ALA A 88 10.58 -8.34 -8.65
CA ALA A 88 9.66 -9.10 -9.51
C ALA A 88 8.53 -9.77 -8.73
N ASP A 89 8.78 -10.20 -7.49
CA ASP A 89 7.77 -10.78 -6.61
C ASP A 89 7.01 -9.73 -5.80
N PHE A 90 7.19 -8.44 -6.09
CA PHE A 90 6.59 -7.30 -5.38
C PHE A 90 6.87 -7.30 -3.88
N SER A 91 7.89 -8.02 -3.41
CA SER A 91 8.21 -8.17 -1.97
C SER A 91 6.95 -8.53 -1.16
N SER A 92 6.12 -9.40 -1.71
CA SER A 92 4.84 -9.85 -1.15
C SER A 92 3.75 -8.79 -1.08
N ALA A 93 3.95 -7.60 -1.66
CA ALA A 93 2.89 -6.60 -1.78
C ALA A 93 1.84 -7.05 -2.80
N CYS A 94 0.63 -6.54 -2.65
CA CYS A 94 -0.44 -6.90 -3.59
C CYS A 94 -0.33 -6.14 -4.91
N GLY A 95 0.25 -4.95 -4.91
CA GLY A 95 0.33 -4.17 -6.13
C GLY A 95 1.11 -2.89 -5.97
N ILE A 96 1.14 -2.13 -7.06
CA ILE A 96 1.84 -0.86 -7.19
C ILE A 96 0.85 0.20 -7.65
N LEU A 97 0.86 1.35 -6.97
CA LEU A 97 0.16 2.54 -7.38
C LEU A 97 1.21 3.53 -7.91
N ILE A 98 1.18 3.82 -9.21
CA ILE A 98 2.24 4.60 -9.86
C ILE A 98 2.00 6.10 -9.67
N LYS A 99 3.03 6.81 -9.21
CA LYS A 99 3.01 8.28 -9.07
C LYS A 99 3.29 8.95 -10.43
N PRO A 100 2.72 10.10 -10.72
CA PRO A 100 1.73 10.81 -9.89
C PRO A 100 0.36 10.16 -10.02
N TYR A 101 -0.36 10.04 -8.91
CA TYR A 101 -1.71 9.51 -8.90
C TYR A 101 -2.72 10.60 -8.53
N SER A 102 -3.94 10.48 -9.04
CA SER A 102 -5.02 11.39 -8.70
C SER A 102 -5.74 10.90 -7.42
N GLU A 103 -6.46 11.80 -6.77
CA GLU A 103 -7.32 11.42 -5.66
C GLU A 103 -8.31 10.32 -6.07
N HIS A 104 -8.90 10.46 -7.25
CA HIS A 104 -9.84 9.46 -7.78
C HIS A 104 -9.17 8.09 -7.95
N SER A 105 -7.95 8.05 -8.48
CA SER A 105 -7.20 6.80 -8.67
C SER A 105 -6.92 6.11 -7.34
N VAL A 106 -6.53 6.89 -6.32
CA VAL A 106 -6.26 6.34 -4.99
C VAL A 106 -7.54 5.79 -4.37
N LYS A 107 -8.64 6.55 -4.42
CA LYS A 107 -9.93 6.10 -3.90
C LYS A 107 -10.40 4.83 -4.57
N SER A 108 -10.28 4.76 -5.89
CA SER A 108 -10.67 3.57 -6.66
C SER A 108 -9.80 2.36 -6.32
N ALA A 109 -8.49 2.57 -6.16
CA ALA A 109 -7.57 1.50 -5.79
C ALA A 109 -7.89 0.97 -4.39
N ILE A 110 -8.12 1.85 -3.43
CA ILE A 110 -8.47 1.44 -2.06
C ILE A 110 -9.78 0.65 -2.07
N ALA A 111 -10.81 1.15 -2.74
CA ALA A 111 -12.10 0.46 -2.80
C ALA A 111 -11.97 -0.94 -3.41
N PHE A 112 -11.21 -1.07 -4.49
CA PHE A 112 -10.95 -2.35 -5.13
C PHE A 112 -10.24 -3.32 -4.20
N VAL A 113 -9.13 -2.86 -3.58
CA VAL A 113 -8.31 -3.70 -2.71
C VAL A 113 -9.08 -4.11 -1.45
N VAL A 114 -9.83 -3.19 -0.85
CA VAL A 114 -10.62 -3.48 0.34
C VAL A 114 -11.70 -4.54 0.03
N ASP A 115 -12.38 -4.42 -1.11
CA ASP A 115 -13.34 -5.45 -1.54
C ASP A 115 -12.66 -6.82 -1.65
N CYS A 116 -11.50 -6.87 -2.30
CA CYS A 116 -10.76 -8.12 -2.46
C CYS A 116 -10.29 -8.70 -1.13
N MET A 117 -9.85 -7.84 -0.21
CA MET A 117 -9.43 -8.29 1.12
C MET A 117 -10.59 -8.88 1.92
N GLU A 118 -11.78 -8.28 1.82
CA GLU A 118 -12.93 -8.69 2.61
C GLU A 118 -13.64 -9.92 2.02
N THR A 119 -13.71 -10.02 0.70
CA THR A 119 -14.52 -11.05 0.03
C THR A 119 -13.76 -11.95 -0.93
N GLY A 120 -12.46 -11.70 -1.11
CA GLY A 120 -11.62 -12.47 -2.04
C GLY A 120 -11.70 -12.01 -3.49
N ARG A 121 -12.60 -11.09 -3.80
CA ARG A 121 -12.74 -10.54 -5.15
C ARG A 121 -13.48 -9.22 -5.10
N SER A 122 -13.45 -8.47 -6.20
CA SER A 122 -14.23 -7.24 -6.33
C SER A 122 -15.10 -7.29 -7.57
N LEU A 123 -16.32 -6.75 -7.45
CA LEU A 123 -17.21 -6.52 -8.60
C LEU A 123 -16.81 -5.25 -9.33
N ARG A 124 -15.95 -4.43 -8.73
CA ARG A 124 -15.41 -3.24 -9.37
C ARG A 124 -14.35 -3.62 -10.37
N ARG A 125 -14.22 -2.83 -11.45
CA ARG A 125 -13.11 -2.99 -12.38
C ARG A 125 -11.84 -2.54 -11.66
N LYS A 126 -10.73 -3.29 -11.85
CA LYS A 126 -9.43 -2.88 -11.33
C LYS A 126 -9.04 -1.52 -11.96
N PRO A 127 -8.67 -0.51 -11.15
CA PRO A 127 -8.23 0.78 -11.69
C PRO A 127 -6.94 0.62 -12.51
N ARG A 128 -6.82 1.42 -13.56
CA ARG A 128 -5.61 1.39 -14.40
C ARG A 128 -4.36 1.80 -13.64
N ALA A 129 -4.50 2.70 -12.67
CA ALA A 129 -3.38 3.19 -11.87
C ALA A 129 -2.80 2.11 -10.92
N LEU A 130 -3.55 1.05 -10.68
CA LEU A 130 -3.12 -0.05 -9.80
C LEU A 130 -2.66 -1.23 -10.65
N GLU A 131 -1.39 -1.60 -10.49
CA GLU A 131 -0.83 -2.80 -11.09
C GLU A 131 -0.73 -3.89 -10.02
N LEU A 132 -1.45 -5.00 -10.19
CA LEU A 132 -1.41 -6.10 -9.24
C LEU A 132 -0.16 -6.95 -9.44
N SER A 133 0.37 -7.51 -8.36
CA SER A 133 1.41 -8.52 -8.46
C SER A 133 0.84 -9.76 -9.15
N PRO A 134 1.69 -10.58 -9.79
CA PRO A 134 1.22 -11.84 -10.40
C PRO A 134 0.51 -12.74 -9.39
N ALA A 135 1.01 -12.84 -8.16
CA ALA A 135 0.41 -13.66 -7.11
C ALA A 135 -0.98 -13.17 -6.72
N TYR A 136 -1.16 -11.86 -6.56
CA TYR A 136 -2.46 -11.31 -6.18
C TYR A 136 -3.43 -11.21 -7.35
N ALA A 137 -2.94 -11.02 -8.57
CA ALA A 137 -3.78 -11.10 -9.76
C ALA A 137 -4.45 -12.48 -9.86
N GLU A 138 -3.70 -13.53 -9.52
CA GLU A 138 -4.23 -14.89 -9.49
C GLU A 138 -5.17 -15.10 -8.29
N ARG A 139 -4.77 -14.62 -7.11
CA ARG A 139 -5.57 -14.77 -5.88
C ARG A 139 -6.92 -14.05 -5.98
N TRP A 140 -6.93 -12.85 -6.54
CA TRP A 140 -8.12 -11.99 -6.63
C TRP A 140 -8.76 -12.04 -8.01
N LYS A 141 -8.63 -13.14 -8.67
CA LYS A 141 -9.16 -13.33 -10.00
C LYS A 141 -10.67 -13.12 -10.02
N MET A 142 -11.12 -12.28 -10.95
CA MET A 142 -12.54 -12.06 -11.18
C MET A 142 -13.12 -13.29 -11.87
N SER A 143 -14.18 -13.81 -11.32
CA SER A 143 -14.87 -14.96 -11.92
C SER A 143 -15.97 -14.51 -12.87
#